data_e92645f6c8116b714728695d9cc7cefe
#
_entry.id   e92645f6c8116b714728695d9cc7cefe
#
_cell.length_a   1.000
_cell.length_b   1.000
_cell.length_c   1.000
_cell.angle_alpha   90.00
_cell.angle_beta   90.00
_cell.angle_gamma   90.00
#
_symmetry.space_group_name_H-M   'P 1'
#
loop_
_entity.id
_entity.type
_entity.pdbx_description
1 polymer ?
#
loop_
_entity_poly.entity_id
_entity_poly.type
_entity_poly.pdbx_seq_one_letter_code
_entity_poly.pdbx_strand_id
1 'polypeptide(L)'
;MTSTAQTIIIVGAGHAGGRAALTLREEGFAGRVIMVGDEVHLPYERPPLSKGLLQGTAQLDSYSLCDAARIDQLAIEHLPGNPAAQLDTERHELHLADGRVLRYDGLLLATGGRARRLPDVPGHWRNVLYLRTHDEALLLREHLQPGARLVVVGGGFIGLEVAATARALGCQVTLLEAGERLAARVLPQRLSAALLSLHQAQGVDVRLGVKISAVQGTEQAEAVQLADGSSVPCDLLVVGIGMQPNIELARAAGLAIGQGIQVDAGLRSSAEGVYAAGDVCEFRLRPDSPFQRQETWRNAEAQGRHAALNLLGRELPFVDVPAFWSDQFDWGLQTVGTTGNSAPSATRELPGGAFVLFYLDAEQRLQGVSGWGQGASIGKDIKLCERLILDGKVLATIDLADPGVSLKQLLRG
;
A
#
# COMPACT_ATOMS: atom_id res chain seq x y z
N MET A 1 -26.63 -25.35 28.55
CA MET A 1 -25.77 -25.45 27.35
C MET A 1 -24.80 -24.31 27.44
N THR A 2 -23.54 -24.57 27.74
CA THR A 2 -22.49 -23.56 27.73
C THR A 2 -22.33 -23.13 26.27
N SER A 3 -22.77 -21.89 25.96
CA SER A 3 -22.44 -21.25 24.67
C SER A 3 -20.91 -21.28 24.56
N THR A 4 -20.38 -22.07 23.64
CA THR A 4 -18.97 -22.00 23.28
C THR A 4 -18.74 -20.59 22.77
N ALA A 5 -17.79 -19.86 23.38
CA ALA A 5 -17.47 -18.50 22.94
C ALA A 5 -17.08 -18.53 21.46
N GLN A 6 -17.70 -17.67 20.64
CA GLN A 6 -17.38 -17.57 19.21
C GLN A 6 -15.89 -17.27 19.01
N THR A 7 -15.31 -17.85 17.97
CA THR A 7 -13.92 -17.66 17.59
C THR A 7 -13.83 -16.97 16.24
N ILE A 8 -13.14 -15.82 16.20
CA ILE A 8 -12.79 -15.14 14.96
C ILE A 8 -11.28 -15.29 14.74
N ILE A 9 -10.91 -15.79 13.55
CA ILE A 9 -9.51 -15.90 13.13
C ILE A 9 -9.18 -14.87 12.06
N ILE A 10 -8.05 -14.21 12.22
CA ILE A 10 -7.51 -13.23 11.27
C ILE A 10 -6.21 -13.84 10.71
N VAL A 11 -6.18 -14.09 9.41
CA VAL A 11 -5.01 -14.59 8.69
C VAL A 11 -4.27 -13.44 8.04
N GLY A 12 -3.13 -13.09 8.59
CA GLY A 12 -2.31 -11.95 8.23
C GLY A 12 -2.26 -10.91 9.35
N ALA A 13 -1.11 -10.79 10.01
CA ALA A 13 -0.84 -9.83 11.08
C ALA A 13 -0.26 -8.50 10.55
N GLY A 14 -0.61 -8.11 9.31
CA GLY A 14 -0.28 -6.81 8.75
C GLY A 14 -1.27 -5.71 9.19
N HIS A 15 -1.24 -4.55 8.51
CA HIS A 15 -2.06 -3.39 8.89
C HIS A 15 -3.56 -3.71 8.94
N ALA A 16 -4.13 -4.31 7.87
CA ALA A 16 -5.57 -4.61 7.82
C ALA A 16 -5.99 -5.63 8.89
N GLY A 17 -5.18 -6.68 9.11
CA GLY A 17 -5.47 -7.69 10.13
C GLY A 17 -5.36 -7.13 11.55
N GLY A 18 -4.33 -6.35 11.84
CA GLY A 18 -4.15 -5.66 13.12
C GLY A 18 -5.30 -4.69 13.41
N ARG A 19 -5.70 -3.88 12.41
CA ARG A 19 -6.86 -2.97 12.53
C ARG A 19 -8.14 -3.74 12.81
N ALA A 20 -8.36 -4.86 12.13
CA ALA A 20 -9.53 -5.70 12.37
C ALA A 20 -9.55 -6.28 13.79
N ALA A 21 -8.42 -6.81 14.28
CA ALA A 21 -8.30 -7.35 15.64
C ALA A 21 -8.64 -6.30 16.71
N LEU A 22 -8.07 -5.09 16.57
CA LEU A 22 -8.34 -3.97 17.46
C LEU A 22 -9.82 -3.57 17.40
N THR A 23 -10.40 -3.45 16.20
CA THR A 23 -11.80 -3.08 16.02
C THR A 23 -12.77 -4.09 16.64
N LEU A 24 -12.52 -5.40 16.52
CA LEU A 24 -13.35 -6.41 17.20
C LEU A 24 -13.44 -6.15 18.71
N ARG A 25 -12.33 -5.77 19.34
CA ARG A 25 -12.30 -5.46 20.78
C ARG A 25 -12.91 -4.10 21.12
N GLU A 26 -12.67 -3.09 20.28
CA GLU A 26 -13.28 -1.75 20.41
C GLU A 26 -14.81 -1.82 20.33
N GLU A 27 -15.36 -2.72 19.50
CA GLU A 27 -16.80 -2.98 19.35
C GLU A 27 -17.37 -3.97 20.37
N GLY A 28 -16.57 -4.40 21.35
CA GLY A 28 -17.02 -5.20 22.48
C GLY A 28 -17.15 -6.71 22.22
N PHE A 29 -16.55 -7.25 21.15
CA PHE A 29 -16.55 -8.70 20.93
C PHE A 29 -15.86 -9.43 22.07
N ALA A 30 -16.62 -10.26 22.80
CA ALA A 30 -16.13 -11.00 23.97
C ALA A 30 -15.61 -12.41 23.65
N GLY A 31 -15.77 -12.88 22.39
CA GLY A 31 -15.29 -14.18 21.94
C GLY A 31 -13.76 -14.23 21.78
N ARG A 32 -13.26 -15.35 21.30
CA ARG A 32 -11.84 -15.55 21.05
C ARG A 32 -11.43 -14.83 19.75
N VAL A 33 -10.35 -14.04 19.79
CA VAL A 33 -9.73 -13.41 18.61
C VAL A 33 -8.32 -13.96 18.46
N ILE A 34 -8.05 -14.61 17.33
CA ILE A 34 -6.73 -15.18 17.00
C ILE A 34 -6.20 -14.49 15.76
N MET A 35 -5.01 -13.93 15.84
CA MET A 35 -4.31 -13.32 14.72
C MET A 35 -3.08 -14.15 14.34
N VAL A 36 -3.05 -14.66 13.13
CA VAL A 36 -2.01 -15.54 12.58
C VAL A 36 -1.13 -14.75 11.62
N GLY A 37 0.18 -14.75 11.80
CA GLY A 37 1.14 -14.03 10.96
C GLY A 37 2.35 -14.88 10.57
N ASP A 38 2.90 -14.63 9.39
CA ASP A 38 4.16 -15.17 8.91
C ASP A 38 5.36 -14.37 9.40
N GLU A 39 5.20 -13.07 9.65
CA GLU A 39 6.20 -12.23 10.32
C GLU A 39 6.19 -12.45 11.84
N VAL A 40 7.34 -12.24 12.48
CA VAL A 40 7.48 -12.38 13.94
C VAL A 40 7.05 -11.12 14.71
N HIS A 41 6.78 -10.05 13.99
CA HIS A 41 6.46 -8.74 14.54
C HIS A 41 4.96 -8.58 14.81
N LEU A 42 4.62 -7.71 15.76
CA LEU A 42 3.27 -7.20 15.93
C LEU A 42 2.83 -6.39 14.69
N PRO A 43 1.52 -6.20 14.46
CA PRO A 43 1.03 -5.39 13.35
C PRO A 43 1.64 -3.99 13.34
N TYR A 44 2.14 -3.57 12.18
CA TYR A 44 2.80 -2.29 12.00
C TYR A 44 2.43 -1.64 10.66
N GLU A 45 2.67 -0.32 10.58
CA GLU A 45 2.48 0.48 9.38
C GLU A 45 3.67 0.33 8.42
N ARG A 46 3.40 0.09 7.13
CA ARG A 46 4.47 -0.10 6.12
C ARG A 46 5.05 1.20 5.52
N PRO A 47 4.34 2.36 5.48
CA PRO A 47 4.91 3.58 4.91
C PRO A 47 6.24 4.05 5.51
N PRO A 48 6.56 3.84 6.80
CA PRO A 48 7.87 4.19 7.35
C PRO A 48 9.04 3.34 6.82
N LEU A 49 8.78 2.16 6.25
CA LEU A 49 9.82 1.22 5.80
C LEU A 49 10.73 1.79 4.73
N SER A 50 10.20 2.60 3.79
CA SER A 50 10.98 3.25 2.72
C SER A 50 11.54 4.64 3.11
N LYS A 51 11.21 5.12 4.30
CA LYS A 51 11.48 6.49 4.78
C LYS A 51 12.26 6.48 6.10
N GLY A 52 11.57 6.77 7.21
CA GLY A 52 12.17 6.94 8.52
C GLY A 52 12.97 5.74 9.03
N LEU A 53 12.54 4.50 8.70
CA LEU A 53 13.29 3.32 9.08
C LEU A 53 14.63 3.23 8.33
N LEU A 54 14.64 3.45 7.00
CA LEU A 54 15.88 3.47 6.22
C LEU A 54 16.79 4.62 6.64
N GLN A 55 16.24 5.78 6.98
CA GLN A 55 16.98 6.94 7.47
C GLN A 55 17.51 6.75 8.90
N GLY A 56 17.04 5.74 9.63
CA GLY A 56 17.40 5.51 11.03
C GLY A 56 16.71 6.45 12.01
N THR A 57 15.70 7.18 11.59
CA THR A 57 14.92 8.13 12.42
C THR A 57 13.66 7.52 13.02
N ALA A 58 13.24 6.34 12.57
CA ALA A 58 12.13 5.58 13.10
C ALA A 58 12.57 4.18 13.55
N GLN A 59 11.89 3.66 14.56
CA GLN A 59 12.04 2.29 15.08
C GLN A 59 10.68 1.60 15.06
N LEU A 60 10.64 0.26 15.12
CA LEU A 60 9.41 -0.52 15.00
C LEU A 60 8.29 -0.03 15.92
N ASP A 61 8.59 0.25 17.18
CA ASP A 61 7.61 0.70 18.17
C ASP A 61 6.93 2.02 17.77
N SER A 62 7.61 2.88 16.99
CA SER A 62 7.07 4.19 16.59
C SER A 62 6.01 4.11 15.47
N TYR A 63 5.86 2.95 14.82
CA TYR A 63 4.87 2.70 13.77
C TYR A 63 4.14 1.36 13.92
N SER A 64 4.24 0.71 15.08
CA SER A 64 3.36 -0.40 15.46
C SER A 64 1.94 0.10 15.71
N LEU A 65 0.93 -0.68 15.29
CA LEU A 65 -0.48 -0.34 15.55
C LEU A 65 -0.82 -0.40 17.03
N CYS A 66 -0.13 -1.26 17.76
CA CYS A 66 -0.23 -1.41 19.21
C CYS A 66 1.02 -2.12 19.75
N ASP A 67 1.28 -1.99 21.02
CA ASP A 67 2.33 -2.72 21.72
C ASP A 67 1.85 -4.08 22.27
N ALA A 68 2.78 -4.88 22.78
CA ALA A 68 2.47 -6.20 23.33
C ALA A 68 1.54 -6.12 24.55
N ALA A 69 1.72 -5.11 25.42
CA ALA A 69 0.87 -4.93 26.59
C ALA A 69 -0.59 -4.66 26.19
N ARG A 70 -0.80 -3.92 25.11
CA ARG A 70 -2.14 -3.67 24.58
C ARG A 70 -2.77 -4.92 23.96
N ILE A 71 -2.00 -5.75 23.23
CA ILE A 71 -2.46 -7.05 22.71
C ILE A 71 -2.92 -7.95 23.85
N ASP A 72 -2.11 -8.06 24.92
CA ASP A 72 -2.42 -8.86 26.10
C ASP A 72 -3.68 -8.33 26.84
N GLN A 73 -3.75 -7.02 27.06
CA GLN A 73 -4.90 -6.36 27.70
C GLN A 73 -6.20 -6.61 26.93
N LEU A 74 -6.12 -6.62 25.61
CA LEU A 74 -7.26 -6.88 24.72
C LEU A 74 -7.56 -8.36 24.54
N ALA A 75 -6.80 -9.27 25.16
CA ALA A 75 -6.91 -10.71 25.01
C ALA A 75 -6.95 -11.14 23.53
N ILE A 76 -6.10 -10.57 22.69
CA ILE A 76 -5.88 -10.98 21.31
C ILE A 76 -4.77 -12.02 21.30
N GLU A 77 -5.08 -13.23 20.86
CA GLU A 77 -4.08 -14.29 20.70
C GLU A 77 -3.30 -14.07 19.41
N HIS A 78 -2.06 -13.60 19.53
CA HIS A 78 -1.16 -13.41 18.38
C HIS A 78 -0.26 -14.65 18.21
N LEU A 79 -0.25 -15.22 16.99
CA LEU A 79 0.54 -16.37 16.60
C LEU A 79 1.57 -15.95 15.54
N PRO A 80 2.68 -15.31 15.94
CA PRO A 80 3.70 -14.82 15.03
C PRO A 80 4.55 -15.95 14.44
N GLY A 81 5.11 -15.74 13.25
CA GLY A 81 6.03 -16.68 12.60
C GLY A 81 5.43 -18.03 12.28
N ASN A 82 4.11 -18.14 12.26
CA ASN A 82 3.41 -19.40 12.03
C ASN A 82 2.33 -19.24 10.97
N PRO A 83 2.71 -19.28 9.69
CA PRO A 83 1.78 -19.03 8.60
C PRO A 83 0.67 -20.08 8.51
N ALA A 84 -0.50 -19.65 8.01
CA ALA A 84 -1.58 -20.53 7.61
C ALA A 84 -1.16 -21.39 6.41
N ALA A 85 -1.32 -22.71 6.52
CA ALA A 85 -0.94 -23.68 5.51
C ALA A 85 -2.11 -24.16 4.65
N GLN A 86 -3.31 -24.33 5.26
CA GLN A 86 -4.51 -24.77 4.56
C GLN A 86 -5.76 -24.19 5.23
N LEU A 87 -6.76 -23.85 4.41
CA LEU A 87 -8.08 -23.41 4.83
C LEU A 87 -9.12 -24.42 4.34
N ASP A 88 -9.89 -24.99 5.27
CA ASP A 88 -11.05 -25.83 5.01
C ASP A 88 -12.32 -25.04 5.34
N THR A 89 -12.99 -24.57 4.30
CA THR A 89 -14.19 -23.72 4.44
C THR A 89 -15.45 -24.54 4.76
N GLU A 90 -15.48 -25.85 4.49
CA GLU A 90 -16.61 -26.72 4.80
C GLU A 90 -16.61 -27.13 6.28
N ARG A 91 -15.41 -27.39 6.84
CA ARG A 91 -15.24 -27.76 8.26
C ARG A 91 -15.02 -26.57 9.17
N HIS A 92 -14.85 -25.37 8.61
CA HIS A 92 -14.47 -24.15 9.33
C HIS A 92 -13.15 -24.34 10.11
N GLU A 93 -12.13 -24.87 9.45
CA GLU A 93 -10.84 -25.17 10.04
C GLU A 93 -9.70 -24.46 9.31
N LEU A 94 -8.80 -23.87 10.07
CA LEU A 94 -7.54 -23.30 9.59
C LEU A 94 -6.38 -24.16 10.12
N HIS A 95 -5.58 -24.69 9.19
CA HIS A 95 -4.39 -25.47 9.52
C HIS A 95 -3.17 -24.55 9.45
N LEU A 96 -2.33 -24.59 10.49
CA LEU A 96 -1.11 -23.82 10.58
C LEU A 96 0.11 -24.65 10.15
N ALA A 97 1.22 -23.99 9.82
CA ALA A 97 2.45 -24.65 9.39
C ALA A 97 3.07 -25.56 10.47
N ASP A 98 2.83 -25.28 11.75
CA ASP A 98 3.29 -26.11 12.88
C ASP A 98 2.39 -27.33 13.18
N GLY A 99 1.35 -27.56 12.38
CA GLY A 99 0.43 -28.68 12.49
C GLY A 99 -0.79 -28.43 13.38
N ARG A 100 -0.91 -27.27 14.04
CA ARG A 100 -2.14 -26.92 14.79
C ARG A 100 -3.31 -26.73 13.83
N VAL A 101 -4.50 -27.14 14.29
CA VAL A 101 -5.78 -26.91 13.59
C VAL A 101 -6.65 -26.03 14.47
N LEU A 102 -7.08 -24.90 13.93
CA LEU A 102 -7.91 -23.91 14.61
C LEU A 102 -9.30 -23.91 13.98
N ARG A 103 -10.35 -24.03 14.79
CA ARG A 103 -11.75 -23.88 14.36
C ARG A 103 -12.18 -22.43 14.47
N TYR A 104 -13.01 -21.97 13.53
CA TYR A 104 -13.51 -20.61 13.51
C TYR A 104 -15.03 -20.55 13.26
N ASP A 105 -15.66 -19.52 13.80
CA ASP A 105 -17.02 -19.09 13.47
C ASP A 105 -17.00 -17.97 12.42
N GLY A 106 -15.95 -17.19 12.38
CA GLY A 106 -15.68 -16.17 11.37
C GLY A 106 -14.18 -16.11 11.05
N LEU A 107 -13.84 -15.83 9.78
CA LEU A 107 -12.46 -15.76 9.33
C LEU A 107 -12.23 -14.55 8.44
N LEU A 108 -11.14 -13.83 8.68
CA LEU A 108 -10.67 -12.73 7.84
C LEU A 108 -9.36 -13.10 7.14
N LEU A 109 -9.34 -13.04 5.82
CA LEU A 109 -8.14 -13.15 5.00
C LEU A 109 -7.54 -11.75 4.78
N ALA A 110 -6.49 -11.42 5.49
CA ALA A 110 -5.73 -10.16 5.42
C ALA A 110 -4.27 -10.43 5.03
N THR A 111 -4.05 -11.40 4.14
CA THR A 111 -2.73 -11.95 3.76
C THR A 111 -1.88 -10.98 2.95
N GLY A 112 -2.44 -9.84 2.51
CA GLY A 112 -1.71 -8.79 1.80
C GLY A 112 -1.03 -9.28 0.52
N GLY A 113 0.27 -9.04 0.40
CA GLY A 113 1.05 -9.46 -0.74
C GLY A 113 2.54 -9.32 -0.51
N ARG A 114 3.31 -9.86 -1.44
CA ARG A 114 4.78 -9.86 -1.47
C ARG A 114 5.33 -9.05 -2.64
N ALA A 115 6.55 -8.59 -2.53
CA ALA A 115 7.23 -7.91 -3.64
C ALA A 115 7.39 -8.87 -4.84
N ARG A 116 7.12 -8.36 -6.04
CA ARG A 116 7.37 -9.09 -7.29
C ARG A 116 8.86 -9.21 -7.51
N ARG A 117 9.34 -10.43 -7.73
CA ARG A 117 10.77 -10.69 -7.96
C ARG A 117 11.14 -10.56 -9.43
N LEU A 118 12.39 -10.16 -9.70
CA LEU A 118 12.96 -10.27 -11.03
C LEU A 118 13.17 -11.75 -11.36
N PRO A 119 12.84 -12.19 -12.59
CA PRO A 119 13.19 -13.52 -13.05
C PRO A 119 14.72 -13.66 -13.14
N ASP A 120 15.20 -14.88 -13.08
CA ASP A 120 16.61 -15.29 -13.34
C ASP A 120 17.67 -14.64 -12.42
N VAL A 121 17.24 -14.03 -11.30
CA VAL A 121 18.16 -13.54 -10.26
C VAL A 121 18.34 -14.61 -9.19
N PRO A 122 19.58 -15.08 -8.92
CA PRO A 122 19.83 -16.08 -7.90
C PRO A 122 19.39 -15.62 -6.51
N GLY A 123 18.59 -16.45 -5.81
CA GLY A 123 18.03 -16.11 -4.51
C GLY A 123 19.07 -15.97 -3.37
N HIS A 124 20.31 -16.41 -3.59
CA HIS A 124 21.39 -16.29 -2.61
C HIS A 124 22.16 -14.96 -2.69
N TRP A 125 21.89 -14.13 -3.71
CA TRP A 125 22.57 -12.82 -3.85
C TRP A 125 22.04 -11.85 -2.80
N ARG A 126 22.89 -11.53 -1.82
CA ARG A 126 22.50 -10.72 -0.65
C ARG A 126 22.35 -9.23 -0.95
N ASN A 127 22.87 -8.77 -2.08
CA ASN A 127 22.79 -7.37 -2.50
C ASN A 127 21.66 -7.11 -3.54
N VAL A 128 20.77 -8.08 -3.76
CA VAL A 128 19.53 -7.89 -4.52
C VAL A 128 18.38 -7.91 -3.54
N LEU A 129 17.82 -6.74 -3.28
CA LEU A 129 16.86 -6.52 -2.21
C LEU A 129 15.49 -6.10 -2.74
N TYR A 130 14.51 -6.42 -1.96
CA TYR A 130 13.11 -6.04 -2.14
C TYR A 130 12.67 -5.29 -0.89
N LEU A 131 11.56 -4.56 -0.95
CA LEU A 131 11.09 -3.82 0.21
C LEU A 131 9.59 -4.05 0.41
N ARG A 132 9.26 -4.83 1.41
CA ARG A 132 7.89 -5.09 1.86
C ARG A 132 7.79 -5.24 3.36
N THR A 133 8.76 -5.87 4.02
CA THR A 133 8.75 -6.19 5.45
C THR A 133 9.73 -5.35 6.24
N HIS A 134 9.56 -5.34 7.56
CA HIS A 134 10.48 -4.67 8.50
C HIS A 134 11.89 -5.21 8.37
N ASP A 135 12.05 -6.54 8.32
CA ASP A 135 13.38 -7.17 8.24
C ASP A 135 14.08 -6.89 6.91
N GLU A 136 13.31 -6.86 5.80
CA GLU A 136 13.85 -6.43 4.50
C GLU A 136 14.31 -4.96 4.53
N ALA A 137 13.59 -4.09 5.23
CA ALA A 137 14.00 -2.70 5.38
C ALA A 137 15.25 -2.54 6.23
N LEU A 138 15.41 -3.31 7.32
CA LEU A 138 16.62 -3.32 8.12
C LEU A 138 17.83 -3.80 7.30
N LEU A 139 17.66 -4.90 6.56
CA LEU A 139 18.71 -5.42 5.67
C LEU A 139 19.09 -4.39 4.60
N LEU A 140 18.11 -3.73 3.99
CA LEU A 140 18.37 -2.67 3.00
C LEU A 140 19.15 -1.51 3.64
N ARG A 141 18.78 -1.07 4.83
CA ARG A 141 19.44 0.01 5.55
C ARG A 141 20.92 -0.26 5.80
N GLU A 142 21.30 -1.50 6.14
CA GLU A 142 22.70 -1.89 6.35
C GLU A 142 23.57 -1.66 5.11
N HIS A 143 23.00 -1.75 3.91
CA HIS A 143 23.69 -1.58 2.64
C HIS A 143 23.70 -0.12 2.13
N LEU A 144 22.86 0.76 2.67
CA LEU A 144 22.78 2.18 2.25
C LEU A 144 23.92 2.99 2.89
N GLN A 145 25.12 2.89 2.33
CA GLN A 145 26.30 3.61 2.80
C GLN A 145 26.66 4.77 1.87
N PRO A 146 27.22 5.89 2.37
CA PRO A 146 27.69 6.99 1.53
C PRO A 146 28.63 6.52 0.44
N GLY A 147 28.36 6.92 -0.81
CA GLY A 147 29.14 6.55 -1.98
C GLY A 147 28.77 5.21 -2.61
N ALA A 148 27.97 4.35 -1.97
CA ALA A 148 27.49 3.09 -2.56
C ALA A 148 26.66 3.35 -3.83
N ARG A 149 26.91 2.54 -4.87
CA ARG A 149 26.20 2.60 -6.15
C ARG A 149 24.92 1.76 -6.04
N LEU A 150 23.80 2.45 -5.85
CA LEU A 150 22.49 1.82 -5.83
C LEU A 150 21.82 1.89 -7.20
N VAL A 151 21.42 0.75 -7.74
CA VAL A 151 20.48 0.68 -8.85
C VAL A 151 19.08 0.34 -8.31
N VAL A 152 18.09 1.17 -8.63
CA VAL A 152 16.67 0.93 -8.33
C VAL A 152 15.96 0.56 -9.62
N VAL A 153 15.30 -0.59 -9.62
CA VAL A 153 14.50 -1.10 -10.75
C VAL A 153 13.03 -0.88 -10.45
N GLY A 154 12.39 -0.02 -11.24
CA GLY A 154 10.99 0.36 -11.13
C GLY A 154 10.78 1.76 -10.57
N GLY A 155 10.18 2.62 -11.39
CA GLY A 155 9.82 4.02 -11.07
C GLY A 155 8.42 4.15 -10.45
N GLY A 156 7.96 3.16 -9.67
CA GLY A 156 6.79 3.23 -8.81
C GLY A 156 7.12 3.91 -7.46
N PHE A 157 6.12 4.13 -6.60
CA PHE A 157 6.29 4.87 -5.33
C PHE A 157 7.39 4.30 -4.44
N ILE A 158 7.42 2.99 -4.22
CA ILE A 158 8.45 2.38 -3.35
C ILE A 158 9.86 2.59 -3.93
N GLY A 159 10.04 2.38 -5.23
CA GLY A 159 11.33 2.63 -5.88
C GLY A 159 11.77 4.09 -5.76
N LEU A 160 10.85 5.02 -5.97
CA LEU A 160 11.11 6.46 -5.84
C LEU A 160 11.44 6.86 -4.39
N GLU A 161 10.69 6.36 -3.40
CA GLU A 161 10.94 6.64 -1.99
C GLU A 161 12.29 6.09 -1.53
N VAL A 162 12.64 4.87 -1.96
CA VAL A 162 13.97 4.28 -1.69
C VAL A 162 15.07 5.10 -2.37
N ALA A 163 14.88 5.51 -3.63
CA ALA A 163 15.83 6.35 -4.34
C ALA A 163 16.04 7.70 -3.63
N ALA A 164 14.97 8.34 -3.17
CA ALA A 164 15.03 9.59 -2.42
C ALA A 164 15.78 9.43 -1.09
N THR A 165 15.44 8.39 -0.33
CA THR A 165 16.10 8.10 0.96
C THR A 165 17.58 7.76 0.77
N ALA A 166 17.92 6.92 -0.20
CA ALA A 166 19.30 6.54 -0.48
C ALA A 166 20.15 7.75 -0.92
N ARG A 167 19.58 8.65 -1.75
CA ARG A 167 20.26 9.91 -2.11
C ARG A 167 20.54 10.79 -0.89
N ALA A 168 19.55 10.92 0.02
CA ALA A 168 19.71 11.66 1.26
C ALA A 168 20.80 11.07 2.17
N LEU A 169 21.00 9.74 2.11
CA LEU A 169 22.07 9.02 2.83
C LEU A 169 23.42 9.05 2.10
N GLY A 170 23.53 9.73 0.94
CA GLY A 170 24.78 9.92 0.20
C GLY A 170 25.13 8.82 -0.80
N CYS A 171 24.22 7.91 -1.13
CA CYS A 171 24.40 6.91 -2.19
C CYS A 171 24.40 7.58 -3.57
N GLN A 172 25.09 6.97 -4.52
CA GLN A 172 24.96 7.24 -5.96
C GLN A 172 23.79 6.40 -6.49
N VAL A 173 22.71 7.05 -6.94
CA VAL A 173 21.46 6.36 -7.27
C VAL A 173 21.17 6.46 -8.76
N THR A 174 21.02 5.30 -9.43
CA THR A 174 20.44 5.17 -10.77
C THR A 174 19.08 4.49 -10.66
N LEU A 175 18.03 5.11 -11.18
CA LEU A 175 16.68 4.56 -11.24
C LEU A 175 16.34 4.17 -12.67
N LEU A 176 15.99 2.90 -12.86
CA LEU A 176 15.64 2.31 -14.16
C LEU A 176 14.14 2.06 -14.22
N GLU A 177 13.44 2.70 -15.17
CA GLU A 177 12.00 2.52 -15.39
C GLU A 177 11.74 2.10 -16.85
N ALA A 178 10.98 1.03 -17.02
CA ALA A 178 10.65 0.50 -18.34
C ALA A 178 9.62 1.36 -19.11
N GLY A 179 8.79 2.10 -18.38
CA GLY A 179 7.79 3.01 -18.93
C GLY A 179 8.39 4.36 -19.33
N GLU A 180 7.64 5.09 -20.16
CA GLU A 180 8.01 6.43 -20.63
C GLU A 180 7.91 7.52 -19.55
N ARG A 181 7.34 7.21 -18.38
CA ARG A 181 7.20 8.15 -17.26
C ARG A 181 7.08 7.44 -15.91
N LEU A 182 7.45 8.13 -14.84
CA LEU A 182 7.38 7.64 -13.47
C LEU A 182 5.92 7.43 -13.03
N ALA A 183 5.67 6.36 -12.28
CA ALA A 183 4.37 6.01 -11.70
C ALA A 183 3.20 6.07 -12.71
N ALA A 184 3.46 5.74 -13.99
CA ALA A 184 2.56 5.91 -15.14
C ALA A 184 1.18 5.28 -14.98
N ARG A 185 1.07 4.21 -14.18
CA ARG A 185 -0.20 3.48 -13.97
C ARG A 185 -1.21 4.23 -13.09
N VAL A 186 -0.72 5.15 -12.26
CA VAL A 186 -1.53 5.76 -11.18
C VAL A 186 -1.49 7.28 -11.16
N LEU A 187 -0.51 7.90 -11.84
CA LEU A 187 -0.36 9.35 -11.85
C LEU A 187 -0.64 9.96 -13.23
N PRO A 188 -1.26 11.15 -13.27
CA PRO A 188 -1.34 11.94 -14.48
C PRO A 188 0.04 12.45 -14.90
N GLN A 189 0.19 12.80 -16.18
CA GLN A 189 1.47 13.21 -16.77
C GLN A 189 2.17 14.34 -16.00
N ARG A 190 1.43 15.33 -15.55
CA ARG A 190 1.98 16.48 -14.83
C ARG A 190 2.68 16.09 -13.52
N LEU A 191 2.07 15.20 -12.74
CA LEU A 191 2.67 14.69 -11.51
C LEU A 191 3.89 13.80 -11.77
N SER A 192 3.83 12.94 -12.80
CA SER A 192 4.99 12.16 -13.23
C SER A 192 6.17 13.06 -13.63
N ALA A 193 5.91 14.18 -14.32
CA ALA A 193 6.94 15.15 -14.71
C ALA A 193 7.52 15.90 -13.49
N ALA A 194 6.67 16.28 -12.53
CA ALA A 194 7.12 16.90 -11.28
C ALA A 194 8.04 15.97 -10.47
N LEU A 195 7.67 14.70 -10.34
CA LEU A 195 8.51 13.68 -9.69
C LEU A 195 9.86 13.49 -10.41
N LEU A 196 9.82 13.39 -11.75
CA LEU A 196 11.05 13.27 -12.55
C LEU A 196 11.98 14.45 -12.32
N SER A 197 11.46 15.67 -12.41
CA SER A 197 12.23 16.89 -12.19
C SER A 197 12.82 16.96 -10.79
N LEU A 198 12.05 16.57 -9.77
CA LEU A 198 12.51 16.53 -8.38
C LEU A 198 13.70 15.57 -8.22
N HIS A 199 13.54 14.32 -8.68
CA HIS A 199 14.59 13.31 -8.54
C HIS A 199 15.88 13.69 -9.26
N GLN A 200 15.76 14.19 -10.50
CA GLN A 200 16.91 14.68 -11.27
C GLN A 200 17.61 15.86 -10.59
N ALA A 201 16.84 16.83 -10.07
CA ALA A 201 17.40 17.97 -9.34
C ALA A 201 18.13 17.54 -8.06
N GLN A 202 17.71 16.46 -7.43
CA GLN A 202 18.36 15.85 -6.26
C GLN A 202 19.52 14.91 -6.63
N GLY A 203 19.87 14.80 -7.92
CA GLY A 203 21.02 14.04 -8.41
C GLY A 203 20.77 12.53 -8.53
N VAL A 204 19.53 12.10 -8.71
CA VAL A 204 19.20 10.73 -9.13
C VAL A 204 19.33 10.63 -10.66
N ASP A 205 20.13 9.65 -11.15
CA ASP A 205 20.19 9.31 -12.58
C ASP A 205 18.93 8.52 -12.95
N VAL A 206 17.90 9.20 -13.46
CA VAL A 206 16.63 8.57 -13.86
C VAL A 206 16.65 8.24 -15.34
N ARG A 207 16.52 6.95 -15.66
CA ARG A 207 16.45 6.43 -17.02
C ARG A 207 15.07 5.83 -17.29
N LEU A 208 14.32 6.47 -18.19
CA LEU A 208 12.99 6.05 -18.63
C LEU A 208 13.07 5.26 -19.94
N GLY A 209 12.05 4.43 -20.22
CA GLY A 209 11.96 3.63 -21.44
C GLY A 209 13.02 2.53 -21.54
N VAL A 210 13.71 2.19 -20.44
CA VAL A 210 14.79 1.21 -20.44
C VAL A 210 14.31 -0.17 -20.04
N LYS A 211 14.73 -1.20 -20.79
CA LYS A 211 14.45 -2.60 -20.48
C LYS A 211 15.70 -3.28 -19.97
N ILE A 212 15.57 -3.98 -18.85
CA ILE A 212 16.64 -4.83 -18.30
C ILE A 212 16.66 -6.14 -19.08
N SER A 213 17.83 -6.57 -19.53
CA SER A 213 18.05 -7.86 -20.17
C SER A 213 18.59 -8.90 -19.21
N ALA A 214 19.43 -8.50 -18.25
CA ALA A 214 20.01 -9.41 -17.25
C ALA A 214 20.52 -8.64 -16.03
N VAL A 215 20.69 -9.34 -14.91
CA VAL A 215 21.54 -8.91 -13.80
C VAL A 215 22.82 -9.73 -13.85
N GLN A 216 23.96 -9.07 -13.91
CA GLN A 216 25.28 -9.69 -14.06
C GLN A 216 25.98 -9.79 -12.72
N GLY A 217 26.73 -10.86 -12.52
CA GLY A 217 27.55 -11.13 -11.35
C GLY A 217 27.78 -12.62 -11.17
N THR A 218 28.63 -12.99 -10.21
CA THR A 218 28.94 -14.38 -9.87
C THR A 218 28.37 -14.78 -8.50
N GLU A 219 28.77 -14.11 -7.43
CA GLU A 219 28.31 -14.35 -6.06
C GLU A 219 27.32 -13.28 -5.58
N GLN A 220 27.27 -12.15 -6.29
CA GLN A 220 26.41 -11.02 -6.03
C GLN A 220 26.10 -10.25 -7.32
N ALA A 221 25.12 -9.36 -7.30
CA ALA A 221 24.88 -8.46 -8.42
C ALA A 221 26.03 -7.43 -8.52
N GLU A 222 26.63 -7.32 -9.69
CA GLU A 222 27.74 -6.41 -9.99
C GLU A 222 27.32 -5.32 -10.97
N ALA A 223 26.36 -5.65 -11.85
CA ALA A 223 25.81 -4.71 -12.81
C ALA A 223 24.42 -5.15 -13.31
N VAL A 224 23.65 -4.19 -13.79
CA VAL A 224 22.39 -4.41 -14.52
C VAL A 224 22.62 -4.16 -16.00
N GLN A 225 22.45 -5.18 -16.84
CA GLN A 225 22.55 -5.08 -18.28
C GLN A 225 21.22 -4.62 -18.88
N LEU A 226 21.27 -3.64 -19.76
CA LEU A 226 20.11 -3.12 -20.48
C LEU A 226 19.98 -3.76 -21.86
N ALA A 227 18.78 -3.70 -22.43
CA ALA A 227 18.50 -4.31 -23.74
C ALA A 227 19.22 -3.65 -24.92
N ASP A 228 19.71 -2.40 -24.76
CA ASP A 228 20.54 -1.69 -25.74
C ASP A 228 22.03 -2.13 -25.70
N GLY A 229 22.37 -3.08 -24.80
CA GLY A 229 23.72 -3.57 -24.61
C GLY A 229 24.55 -2.79 -23.60
N SER A 230 24.08 -1.66 -23.10
CA SER A 230 24.76 -0.92 -22.05
C SER A 230 24.64 -1.63 -20.69
N SER A 231 25.53 -1.30 -19.75
CA SER A 231 25.56 -1.88 -18.42
C SER A 231 25.66 -0.80 -17.35
N VAL A 232 24.91 -0.97 -16.25
CA VAL A 232 24.90 -0.07 -15.10
C VAL A 232 25.52 -0.80 -13.92
N PRO A 233 26.73 -0.42 -13.50
CA PRO A 233 27.40 -1.07 -12.37
C PRO A 233 26.68 -0.76 -11.06
N CYS A 234 26.58 -1.73 -10.15
CA CYS A 234 25.93 -1.57 -8.85
C CYS A 234 26.68 -2.33 -7.74
N ASP A 235 26.63 -1.76 -6.55
CA ASP A 235 27.01 -2.43 -5.30
C ASP A 235 25.77 -3.00 -4.62
N LEU A 236 24.60 -2.41 -4.92
CA LEU A 236 23.30 -2.76 -4.39
C LEU A 236 22.23 -2.62 -5.48
N LEU A 237 21.35 -3.60 -5.59
CA LEU A 237 20.19 -3.60 -6.47
C LEU A 237 18.88 -3.67 -5.64
N VAL A 238 18.03 -2.66 -5.77
CA VAL A 238 16.69 -2.69 -5.18
C VAL A 238 15.64 -2.84 -6.26
N VAL A 239 14.74 -3.80 -6.09
CA VAL A 239 13.71 -4.14 -7.07
C VAL A 239 12.33 -3.74 -6.57
N GLY A 240 11.72 -2.74 -7.23
CA GLY A 240 10.41 -2.18 -6.93
C GLY A 240 9.42 -2.25 -8.09
N ILE A 241 9.27 -3.43 -8.72
CA ILE A 241 8.43 -3.64 -9.93
C ILE A 241 6.97 -4.02 -9.64
N GLY A 242 6.50 -3.76 -8.42
CA GLY A 242 5.14 -4.00 -7.99
C GLY A 242 4.99 -5.15 -7.01
N MET A 243 3.75 -5.46 -6.68
CA MET A 243 3.38 -6.46 -5.68
C MET A 243 2.61 -7.62 -6.33
N GLN A 244 2.72 -8.80 -5.73
CA GLN A 244 1.90 -9.96 -6.01
C GLN A 244 1.03 -10.26 -4.77
N PRO A 245 -0.32 -10.30 -4.88
CA PRO A 245 -1.18 -10.64 -3.76
C PRO A 245 -1.00 -12.09 -3.32
N ASN A 246 -1.06 -12.33 -2.01
CA ASN A 246 -0.94 -13.66 -1.40
C ASN A 246 -2.30 -14.37 -1.42
N ILE A 247 -2.66 -14.94 -2.55
CA ILE A 247 -3.98 -15.55 -2.81
C ILE A 247 -3.95 -17.08 -2.77
N GLU A 248 -2.80 -17.68 -2.52
CA GLU A 248 -2.58 -19.13 -2.64
C GLU A 248 -3.49 -19.91 -1.68
N LEU A 249 -3.59 -19.47 -0.42
CA LEU A 249 -4.46 -20.10 0.59
C LEU A 249 -5.93 -20.04 0.17
N ALA A 250 -6.41 -18.88 -0.26
CA ALA A 250 -7.79 -18.68 -0.71
C ALA A 250 -8.11 -19.48 -1.97
N ARG A 251 -7.17 -19.50 -2.94
CA ARG A 251 -7.30 -20.27 -4.18
C ARG A 251 -7.38 -21.76 -3.91
N ALA A 252 -6.53 -22.29 -3.03
CA ALA A 252 -6.54 -23.70 -2.64
C ALA A 252 -7.83 -24.11 -1.92
N ALA A 253 -8.44 -23.17 -1.18
CA ALA A 253 -9.74 -23.35 -0.53
C ALA A 253 -10.95 -23.15 -1.47
N GLY A 254 -10.74 -22.93 -2.77
CA GLY A 254 -11.80 -22.80 -3.77
C GLY A 254 -12.54 -21.46 -3.77
N LEU A 255 -12.01 -20.42 -3.13
CA LEU A 255 -12.62 -19.09 -3.14
C LEU A 255 -12.53 -18.44 -4.52
N ALA A 256 -13.46 -17.53 -4.83
CA ALA A 256 -13.44 -16.73 -6.05
C ALA A 256 -12.23 -15.81 -6.09
N ILE A 257 -11.40 -15.97 -7.12
CA ILE A 257 -10.14 -15.25 -7.31
C ILE A 257 -10.12 -14.58 -8.68
N GLY A 258 -9.79 -13.30 -8.70
CA GLY A 258 -9.40 -12.55 -9.89
C GLY A 258 -7.95 -12.13 -9.79
N GLN A 259 -7.69 -10.83 -9.73
CA GLN A 259 -6.36 -10.27 -9.39
C GLN A 259 -6.08 -10.28 -7.88
N GLY A 260 -7.08 -10.57 -7.07
CA GLY A 260 -7.08 -10.72 -5.63
C GLY A 260 -8.18 -11.68 -5.20
N ILE A 261 -8.51 -11.69 -3.90
CA ILE A 261 -9.67 -12.43 -3.37
C ILE A 261 -10.91 -11.57 -3.66
N GLN A 262 -11.82 -12.08 -4.50
CA GLN A 262 -13.04 -11.35 -4.85
C GLN A 262 -14.03 -11.34 -3.68
N VAL A 263 -14.55 -10.16 -3.39
CA VAL A 263 -15.53 -9.97 -2.31
C VAL A 263 -16.75 -9.16 -2.80
N ASP A 264 -17.85 -9.32 -2.06
CA ASP A 264 -19.05 -8.50 -2.22
C ASP A 264 -18.89 -7.10 -1.60
N ALA A 265 -19.97 -6.32 -1.62
CA ALA A 265 -19.99 -4.99 -1.04
C ALA A 265 -19.76 -4.97 0.49
N GLY A 266 -19.97 -6.09 1.17
CA GLY A 266 -19.72 -6.25 2.60
C GLY A 266 -18.34 -6.80 2.94
N LEU A 267 -17.45 -6.93 1.95
CA LEU A 267 -16.14 -7.60 2.03
C LEU A 267 -16.23 -9.11 2.34
N ARG A 268 -17.38 -9.77 2.05
CA ARG A 268 -17.53 -11.22 2.15
C ARG A 268 -16.95 -11.90 0.93
N SER A 269 -16.20 -12.97 1.13
CA SER A 269 -15.73 -13.85 0.05
C SER A 269 -16.86 -14.74 -0.49
N SER A 270 -16.53 -15.62 -1.42
CA SER A 270 -17.47 -16.63 -1.93
C SER A 270 -17.76 -17.76 -0.95
N ALA A 271 -17.07 -17.86 0.18
CA ALA A 271 -17.31 -18.85 1.23
C ALA A 271 -18.00 -18.20 2.44
N GLU A 272 -18.99 -18.92 3.02
CA GLU A 272 -19.73 -18.44 4.18
C GLU A 272 -18.80 -18.21 5.38
N GLY A 273 -19.01 -17.11 6.12
CA GLY A 273 -18.21 -16.75 7.29
C GLY A 273 -16.77 -16.30 6.99
N VAL A 274 -16.36 -16.25 5.70
CA VAL A 274 -15.01 -15.85 5.29
C VAL A 274 -15.04 -14.49 4.60
N TYR A 275 -14.22 -13.56 5.10
CA TYR A 275 -14.06 -12.19 4.60
C TYR A 275 -12.64 -11.97 4.06
N ALA A 276 -12.42 -10.91 3.27
CA ALA A 276 -11.08 -10.49 2.90
C ALA A 276 -10.94 -8.97 2.99
N ALA A 277 -9.74 -8.50 3.37
CA ALA A 277 -9.44 -7.07 3.52
C ALA A 277 -7.97 -6.74 3.19
N GLY A 278 -7.71 -5.48 2.85
CA GLY A 278 -6.40 -4.93 2.52
C GLY A 278 -5.95 -5.26 1.11
N ASP A 279 -4.64 -5.29 0.89
CA ASP A 279 -4.02 -5.39 -0.45
C ASP A 279 -4.38 -6.68 -1.22
N VAL A 280 -4.78 -7.74 -0.52
CA VAL A 280 -5.20 -9.01 -1.12
C VAL A 280 -6.63 -8.96 -1.67
N CYS A 281 -7.46 -8.03 -1.17
CA CYS A 281 -8.87 -7.92 -1.45
C CYS A 281 -9.12 -7.30 -2.83
N GLU A 282 -9.95 -7.92 -3.64
CA GLU A 282 -10.44 -7.42 -4.91
C GLU A 282 -11.94 -7.13 -4.81
N PHE A 283 -12.31 -5.87 -4.89
CA PHE A 283 -13.65 -5.38 -4.61
C PHE A 283 -14.14 -4.38 -5.67
N ARG A 284 -15.41 -4.05 -5.63
CA ARG A 284 -16.01 -3.01 -6.45
C ARG A 284 -16.18 -1.73 -5.64
N LEU A 285 -15.64 -0.63 -6.13
CA LEU A 285 -15.79 0.68 -5.46
C LEU A 285 -17.25 1.17 -5.52
N ARG A 286 -17.95 0.83 -6.60
CA ARG A 286 -19.39 1.04 -6.81
C ARG A 286 -19.98 -0.23 -7.43
N PRO A 287 -21.28 -0.51 -7.28
CA PRO A 287 -21.89 -1.74 -7.78
C PRO A 287 -21.59 -2.03 -9.26
N ASP A 288 -21.59 -0.99 -10.09
CA ASP A 288 -21.39 -1.09 -11.53
C ASP A 288 -19.93 -0.92 -11.99
N SER A 289 -19.00 -0.69 -11.04
CA SER A 289 -17.58 -0.55 -11.37
C SER A 289 -16.92 -1.92 -11.54
N PRO A 290 -15.81 -2.00 -12.31
CA PRO A 290 -15.04 -3.23 -12.37
C PRO A 290 -14.44 -3.58 -10.99
N PHE A 291 -14.12 -4.85 -10.81
CA PHE A 291 -13.30 -5.28 -9.68
C PHE A 291 -11.92 -4.63 -9.74
N GLN A 292 -11.43 -4.21 -8.60
CA GLN A 292 -10.12 -3.58 -8.45
C GLN A 292 -9.49 -3.92 -7.11
N ARG A 293 -8.17 -3.79 -7.01
CA ARG A 293 -7.42 -3.81 -5.77
C ARG A 293 -6.84 -2.44 -5.46
N GLN A 294 -6.74 -2.12 -4.20
CA GLN A 294 -6.09 -0.90 -3.72
C GLN A 294 -5.00 -1.27 -2.72
N GLU A 295 -3.76 -0.98 -3.09
CA GLU A 295 -2.55 -1.27 -2.30
C GLU A 295 -2.14 -0.01 -1.51
N THR A 296 -3.03 0.48 -0.64
CA THR A 296 -2.81 1.72 0.12
C THR A 296 -3.03 1.51 1.60
N TRP A 297 -2.29 2.26 2.41
CA TRP A 297 -2.45 2.27 3.88
C TRP A 297 -3.90 2.55 4.28
N ARG A 298 -4.51 3.56 3.66
CA ARG A 298 -5.90 3.94 3.94
C ARG A 298 -6.89 2.84 3.65
N ASN A 299 -6.74 2.16 2.52
CA ASN A 299 -7.61 1.03 2.18
C ASN A 299 -7.47 -0.12 3.18
N ALA A 300 -6.24 -0.44 3.60
CA ALA A 300 -5.99 -1.48 4.60
C ALA A 300 -6.63 -1.13 5.96
N GLU A 301 -6.51 0.12 6.40
CA GLU A 301 -7.15 0.65 7.62
C GLU A 301 -8.67 0.57 7.54
N ALA A 302 -9.26 1.11 6.46
CA ALA A 302 -10.70 1.18 6.28
C ALA A 302 -11.32 -0.21 6.12
N GLN A 303 -10.73 -1.08 5.28
CA GLN A 303 -11.25 -2.43 5.06
C GLN A 303 -11.05 -3.33 6.28
N GLY A 304 -9.93 -3.23 7.00
CA GLY A 304 -9.70 -3.98 8.25
C GLY A 304 -10.79 -3.68 9.28
N ARG A 305 -11.07 -2.41 9.51
CA ARG A 305 -12.15 -1.97 10.38
C ARG A 305 -13.52 -2.46 9.89
N HIS A 306 -13.82 -2.28 8.61
CA HIS A 306 -15.12 -2.63 8.03
C HIS A 306 -15.38 -4.14 8.07
N ALA A 307 -14.41 -4.96 7.71
CA ALA A 307 -14.52 -6.43 7.77
C ALA A 307 -14.79 -6.91 9.22
N ALA A 308 -14.16 -6.29 10.22
CA ALA A 308 -14.43 -6.59 11.62
C ALA A 308 -15.88 -6.28 12.01
N LEU A 309 -16.43 -5.12 11.59
CA LEU A 309 -17.84 -4.79 11.84
C LEU A 309 -18.79 -5.81 11.20
N ASN A 310 -18.51 -6.25 9.99
CA ASN A 310 -19.34 -7.22 9.29
C ASN A 310 -19.18 -8.64 9.83
N LEU A 311 -18.00 -9.02 10.34
CA LEU A 311 -17.84 -10.26 11.14
C LEU A 311 -18.69 -10.28 12.41
N LEU A 312 -19.02 -9.08 12.96
CA LEU A 312 -19.95 -8.90 14.07
C LEU A 312 -21.43 -8.84 13.63
N GLY A 313 -21.72 -9.12 12.35
CA GLY A 313 -23.09 -9.14 11.82
C GLY A 313 -23.72 -7.77 11.53
N ARG A 314 -22.91 -6.70 11.35
CA ARG A 314 -23.46 -5.36 11.04
C ARG A 314 -24.02 -5.22 9.63
N GLU A 315 -23.61 -6.07 8.67
CA GLU A 315 -24.08 -6.12 7.28
C GLU A 315 -23.98 -4.78 6.52
N LEU A 316 -22.93 -4.02 6.78
CA LEU A 316 -22.70 -2.71 6.18
C LEU A 316 -22.05 -2.85 4.80
N PRO A 317 -22.46 -2.07 3.77
CA PRO A 317 -21.70 -1.95 2.55
C PRO A 317 -20.41 -1.16 2.80
N PHE A 318 -19.30 -1.61 2.21
CA PHE A 318 -18.04 -0.86 2.25
C PHE A 318 -18.11 0.33 1.28
N VAL A 319 -18.01 1.52 1.84
CA VAL A 319 -17.94 2.78 1.09
C VAL A 319 -16.77 3.58 1.63
N ASP A 320 -15.81 3.87 0.76
CA ASP A 320 -14.67 4.73 1.09
C ASP A 320 -14.28 5.58 -0.12
N VAL A 321 -13.64 6.71 0.16
CA VAL A 321 -13.00 7.55 -0.85
C VAL A 321 -11.54 7.15 -0.93
N PRO A 322 -11.08 6.53 -2.03
CA PRO A 322 -9.69 6.11 -2.15
C PRO A 322 -8.72 7.25 -1.87
N ALA A 323 -7.68 6.98 -1.13
CA ALA A 323 -6.64 7.96 -0.89
C ALA A 323 -5.26 7.32 -0.75
N PHE A 324 -4.25 8.03 -1.19
CA PHE A 324 -2.85 7.69 -0.94
C PHE A 324 -1.98 8.93 -0.92
N TRP A 325 -0.79 8.77 -0.40
CA TRP A 325 0.24 9.81 -0.41
C TRP A 325 1.62 9.19 -0.64
N SER A 326 2.56 10.02 -1.04
CA SER A 326 3.97 9.69 -1.08
C SER A 326 4.79 10.94 -0.77
N ASP A 327 5.73 10.80 0.15
CA ASP A 327 6.66 11.86 0.52
C ASP A 327 8.04 11.48 0.02
N GLN A 328 8.67 12.38 -0.75
CA GLN A 328 9.98 12.16 -1.36
C GLN A 328 10.79 13.44 -1.22
N PHE A 329 11.95 13.34 -0.57
CA PHE A 329 12.71 14.51 -0.12
C PHE A 329 11.83 15.40 0.77
N ASP A 330 11.66 16.66 0.41
CA ASP A 330 10.81 17.63 1.12
C ASP A 330 9.48 17.92 0.41
N TRP A 331 9.14 17.13 -0.62
CA TRP A 331 7.90 17.25 -1.40
C TRP A 331 6.92 16.10 -1.10
N GLY A 332 5.65 16.46 -1.06
CA GLY A 332 4.53 15.53 -0.86
C GLY A 332 3.61 15.48 -2.07
N LEU A 333 3.23 14.27 -2.43
CA LEU A 333 2.13 13.95 -3.34
C LEU A 333 0.96 13.42 -2.50
N GLN A 334 -0.23 13.97 -2.70
CA GLN A 334 -1.45 13.45 -2.08
C GLN A 334 -2.55 13.31 -3.12
N THR A 335 -3.27 12.20 -3.08
CA THR A 335 -4.40 11.93 -3.98
C THR A 335 -5.58 11.43 -3.17
N VAL A 336 -6.78 11.92 -3.53
CA VAL A 336 -8.05 11.49 -2.95
C VAL A 336 -9.11 11.35 -4.05
N GLY A 337 -9.93 10.31 -3.97
CA GLY A 337 -10.93 9.96 -4.96
C GLY A 337 -10.36 9.29 -6.21
N THR A 338 -11.11 9.31 -7.30
CA THR A 338 -10.75 8.68 -8.58
C THR A 338 -10.17 9.74 -9.51
N THR A 339 -8.87 9.68 -9.76
CA THR A 339 -8.16 10.67 -10.58
C THR A 339 -7.89 10.21 -12.01
N GLY A 340 -7.76 8.90 -12.23
CA GLY A 340 -7.48 8.33 -13.56
C GLY A 340 -6.22 8.88 -14.24
N ASN A 341 -6.01 8.47 -15.49
CA ASN A 341 -4.93 8.99 -16.36
C ASN A 341 -5.41 10.13 -17.30
N SER A 342 -6.63 10.61 -17.12
CA SER A 342 -7.22 11.69 -17.90
C SER A 342 -6.59 13.04 -17.61
N ALA A 343 -6.76 14.00 -18.52
CA ALA A 343 -6.44 15.38 -18.23
C ALA A 343 -7.32 15.90 -17.08
N PRO A 344 -6.78 16.71 -16.15
CA PRO A 344 -7.59 17.31 -15.11
C PRO A 344 -8.61 18.30 -15.67
N SER A 345 -9.77 18.36 -15.04
CA SER A 345 -10.84 19.31 -15.41
C SER A 345 -10.47 20.75 -15.03
N ALA A 346 -9.72 20.92 -13.94
CA ALA A 346 -9.16 22.19 -13.50
C ALA A 346 -7.80 21.98 -12.84
N THR A 347 -6.98 23.03 -12.91
CA THR A 347 -5.68 23.08 -12.23
C THR A 347 -5.58 24.36 -11.42
N ARG A 348 -5.24 24.25 -10.16
CA ARG A 348 -4.93 25.36 -9.27
C ARG A 348 -3.41 25.45 -9.08
N GLU A 349 -2.84 26.52 -9.55
CA GLU A 349 -1.44 26.85 -9.30
C GLU A 349 -1.29 27.46 -7.92
N LEU A 350 -0.27 27.04 -7.19
CA LEU A 350 0.04 27.54 -5.85
C LEU A 350 1.49 28.07 -5.80
N PRO A 351 1.81 28.91 -4.81
CA PRO A 351 3.17 29.42 -4.65
C PRO A 351 4.23 28.30 -4.54
N GLY A 352 5.46 28.60 -4.96
CA GLY A 352 6.60 27.70 -4.84
C GLY A 352 6.58 26.50 -5.81
N GLY A 353 5.75 26.52 -6.86
CA GLY A 353 5.62 25.39 -7.80
C GLY A 353 4.70 24.27 -7.34
N ALA A 354 3.99 24.47 -6.23
CA ALA A 354 2.94 23.57 -5.80
C ALA A 354 1.69 23.72 -6.69
N PHE A 355 0.87 22.67 -6.78
CA PHE A 355 -0.37 22.71 -7.55
C PHE A 355 -1.37 21.65 -7.10
N VAL A 356 -2.64 21.85 -7.45
CA VAL A 356 -3.72 20.90 -7.24
C VAL A 356 -4.47 20.65 -8.55
N LEU A 357 -4.67 19.39 -8.90
CA LEU A 357 -5.39 18.90 -10.08
C LEU A 357 -6.75 18.38 -9.65
N PHE A 358 -7.83 18.85 -10.28
CA PHE A 358 -9.20 18.46 -9.99
C PHE A 358 -9.81 17.67 -11.15
N TYR A 359 -10.56 16.62 -10.83
CA TYR A 359 -11.21 15.75 -11.78
C TYR A 359 -12.71 15.73 -11.51
N LEU A 360 -13.49 16.22 -12.48
CA LEU A 360 -14.95 16.29 -12.40
C LEU A 360 -15.59 15.21 -13.30
N ASP A 361 -16.78 14.76 -12.92
CA ASP A 361 -17.61 13.94 -13.80
C ASP A 361 -18.37 14.81 -14.84
N ALA A 362 -19.21 14.17 -15.64
CA ALA A 362 -20.03 14.86 -16.65
C ALA A 362 -21.03 15.84 -16.04
N GLU A 363 -21.45 15.60 -14.80
CA GLU A 363 -22.38 16.44 -14.03
C GLU A 363 -21.64 17.52 -13.20
N GLN A 364 -20.35 17.74 -13.46
CA GLN A 364 -19.48 18.70 -12.76
C GLN A 364 -19.36 18.44 -11.25
N ARG A 365 -19.45 17.18 -10.80
CA ARG A 365 -19.16 16.78 -9.43
C ARG A 365 -17.74 16.30 -9.29
N LEU A 366 -17.10 16.66 -8.19
CA LEU A 366 -15.71 16.27 -7.92
C LEU A 366 -15.61 14.75 -7.71
N GLN A 367 -14.80 14.08 -8.53
CA GLN A 367 -14.53 12.65 -8.44
C GLN A 367 -13.16 12.35 -7.83
N GLY A 368 -12.22 13.24 -8.00
CA GLY A 368 -10.87 13.05 -7.49
C GLY A 368 -10.02 14.32 -7.54
N VAL A 369 -8.98 14.31 -6.75
CA VAL A 369 -7.99 15.39 -6.64
C VAL A 369 -6.61 14.82 -6.44
N SER A 370 -5.62 15.43 -7.08
CA SER A 370 -4.20 15.14 -6.84
C SER A 370 -3.45 16.42 -6.56
N GLY A 371 -2.70 16.47 -5.49
CA GLY A 371 -1.92 17.63 -5.11
C GLY A 371 -0.42 17.33 -5.06
N TRP A 372 0.39 18.32 -5.37
CA TRP A 372 1.83 18.33 -5.30
C TRP A 372 2.30 19.57 -4.54
N GLY A 373 3.10 19.41 -3.50
CA GLY A 373 3.55 20.56 -2.72
C GLY A 373 4.64 20.22 -1.72
N GLN A 374 5.39 21.23 -1.31
CA GLN A 374 6.46 21.11 -0.33
C GLN A 374 5.88 21.00 1.09
N GLY A 375 6.36 20.04 1.87
CA GLY A 375 5.89 19.80 3.23
C GLY A 375 4.37 19.58 3.31
N ALA A 376 3.70 20.28 4.22
CA ALA A 376 2.25 20.18 4.46
C ALA A 376 1.41 21.18 3.64
N SER A 377 1.98 21.84 2.61
CA SER A 377 1.35 22.99 1.92
C SER A 377 0.00 22.67 1.28
N ILE A 378 -0.23 21.43 0.81
CA ILE A 378 -1.46 21.00 0.12
C ILE A 378 -2.42 20.22 1.01
N GLY A 379 -1.99 19.72 2.17
CA GLY A 379 -2.77 18.75 2.97
C GLY A 379 -4.16 19.24 3.39
N LYS A 380 -4.29 20.56 3.69
CA LYS A 380 -5.58 21.16 4.04
C LYS A 380 -6.55 21.15 2.85
N ASP A 381 -6.06 21.49 1.67
CA ASP A 381 -6.89 21.54 0.45
C ASP A 381 -7.35 20.14 0.04
N ILE A 382 -6.46 19.15 0.09
CA ILE A 382 -6.81 17.74 -0.18
C ILE A 382 -7.89 17.24 0.77
N LYS A 383 -7.79 17.55 2.08
CA LYS A 383 -8.81 17.17 3.06
C LYS A 383 -10.17 17.87 2.84
N LEU A 384 -10.17 19.10 2.36
CA LEU A 384 -11.41 19.79 1.99
C LEU A 384 -12.02 19.17 0.73
N CYS A 385 -11.20 18.78 -0.25
CA CYS A 385 -11.65 18.13 -1.47
C CYS A 385 -12.24 16.74 -1.19
N GLU A 386 -11.73 15.99 -0.22
CA GLU A 386 -12.34 14.73 0.20
C GLU A 386 -13.80 14.93 0.65
N ARG A 387 -14.06 15.99 1.40
CA ARG A 387 -15.45 16.34 1.80
C ARG A 387 -16.31 16.77 0.62
N LEU A 388 -15.75 17.54 -0.34
CA LEU A 388 -16.48 17.92 -1.56
C LEU A 388 -16.85 16.71 -2.41
N ILE A 389 -15.99 15.67 -2.47
CA ILE A 389 -16.27 14.39 -3.14
C ILE A 389 -17.45 13.69 -2.45
N LEU A 390 -17.42 13.59 -1.11
CA LEU A 390 -18.49 12.95 -0.34
C LEU A 390 -19.84 13.70 -0.44
N ASP A 391 -19.80 15.03 -0.47
CA ASP A 391 -20.98 15.87 -0.59
C ASP A 391 -21.63 15.81 -1.99
N GLY A 392 -20.86 15.40 -3.03
CA GLY A 392 -21.34 15.27 -4.41
C GLY A 392 -21.86 16.56 -5.03
N LYS A 393 -21.37 17.72 -4.58
CA LYS A 393 -21.80 19.04 -5.07
C LYS A 393 -21.33 19.29 -6.49
N VAL A 394 -22.14 20.00 -7.26
CA VAL A 394 -21.77 20.55 -8.57
C VAL A 394 -20.85 21.76 -8.38
N LEU A 395 -19.71 21.76 -9.04
CA LEU A 395 -18.65 22.76 -8.87
C LEU A 395 -18.27 23.39 -10.22
N ALA A 396 -18.02 24.71 -10.21
CA ALA A 396 -17.50 25.37 -11.39
C ALA A 396 -15.97 25.19 -11.49
N THR A 397 -15.48 24.83 -12.66
CA THR A 397 -14.02 24.65 -12.91
C THR A 397 -13.23 25.93 -12.66
N ILE A 398 -13.80 27.10 -12.94
CA ILE A 398 -13.16 28.41 -12.70
C ILE A 398 -12.90 28.65 -11.22
N ASP A 399 -13.84 28.28 -10.35
CA ASP A 399 -13.69 28.43 -8.90
C ASP A 399 -12.64 27.46 -8.34
N LEU A 400 -12.54 26.26 -8.91
CA LEU A 400 -11.52 25.30 -8.53
C LEU A 400 -10.13 25.73 -8.96
N ALA A 401 -10.01 26.37 -10.12
CA ALA A 401 -8.74 26.85 -10.66
C ALA A 401 -8.21 28.10 -9.96
N ASP A 402 -9.08 28.96 -9.44
CA ASP A 402 -8.68 30.23 -8.80
C ASP A 402 -8.17 30.00 -7.37
N PRO A 403 -6.88 30.26 -7.07
CA PRO A 403 -6.34 30.16 -5.71
C PRO A 403 -6.93 31.18 -4.73
N GLY A 404 -7.58 32.25 -5.21
CA GLY A 404 -8.30 33.23 -4.38
C GLY A 404 -9.64 32.71 -3.88
N VAL A 405 -10.23 31.70 -4.53
CA VAL A 405 -11.48 31.08 -4.09
C VAL A 405 -11.21 30.02 -3.01
N SER A 406 -11.82 30.20 -1.85
CA SER A 406 -11.66 29.27 -0.72
C SER A 406 -12.45 27.97 -0.95
N LEU A 407 -11.76 26.83 -1.00
CA LEU A 407 -12.39 25.48 -1.05
C LEU A 407 -13.36 25.25 0.13
N LYS A 408 -13.10 25.90 1.28
CA LYS A 408 -14.01 25.85 2.44
C LYS A 408 -15.33 26.59 2.17
N GLN A 409 -15.34 27.64 1.37
CA GLN A 409 -16.56 28.33 0.96
C GLN A 409 -17.39 27.47 0.02
N LEU A 410 -16.76 26.73 -0.90
CA LEU A 410 -17.45 25.80 -1.80
C LEU A 410 -18.16 24.66 -1.05
N LEU A 411 -17.67 24.27 0.13
CA LEU A 411 -18.36 23.31 1.00
C LEU A 411 -19.64 23.89 1.64
N ARG A 412 -19.72 25.22 1.84
CA ARG A 412 -20.83 25.86 2.54
C ARG A 412 -21.98 26.31 1.61
N GLY A 413 -21.62 26.65 0.36
CA GLY A 413 -22.57 27.01 -0.71
C GLY A 413 -23.19 25.79 -1.35
#